data_25607d03b842537739091ba3e0a9b553
#
_entry.id   25607d03b842537739091ba3e0a9b553
#
_cell.length_a   1.000
_cell.length_b   1.000
_cell.length_c   1.000
_cell.angle_alpha   90.00
_cell.angle_beta   90.00
_cell.angle_gamma   90.00
#
_symmetry.space_group_name_H-M   'P 1'
#
loop_
_entity.id
_entity.type
_entity.pdbx_description
1 polymer ?
#
loop_
_entity_poly.entity_id
_entity_poly.type
_entity_poly.pdbx_seq_one_letter_code
_entity_poly.pdbx_strand_id
1 'polypeptide(L)'
;MAALTVAEADRATRHAALVLALCLPGDIVLYLLLPLFPEIFDLTLPEVGLLLAANRLVRIVGYQWVARLYATSGPRFTCLLAVGATIIATFGYTLLSDVWALLVLRLMWGLAFAGLNIANHALASSVAVDVSRRAGRARGIIAAGPTLGLLAGALLAEFAGVRSVFLVLGLVAIPALFFAWRLPAEPEGIAAGAPAVSWPNALNVWAFCAGFTLDGIFIVGLAITVAAHQPEGAILAAGAAMALRFGLEVVLSPVSGAWGERTGARRLLVASSLVASFGLALVGLADISGYDAVLWAGLLTTIVLRAVLQPLPAPVVAETFPGPARLPALAAQSTWRDIGAGLGPLATGFLLPLVAPAATYGLAALLLAGAGLALVGSRPR
;
A
#
# COMPACT_ATOMS: atom_id res chain seq x y z
N MET A 1 11.22 26.78 2.82
CA MET A 1 12.29 25.77 2.63
C MET A 1 13.24 26.24 1.54
N ALA A 2 14.56 26.25 1.76
CA ALA A 2 15.50 26.27 0.65
C ALA A 2 15.18 25.05 -0.24
N ALA A 3 15.14 25.24 -1.56
CA ALA A 3 14.85 24.13 -2.48
C ALA A 3 15.92 23.05 -2.32
N LEU A 4 15.48 21.82 -2.06
CA LEU A 4 16.40 20.67 -1.98
C LEU A 4 17.13 20.51 -3.32
N THR A 5 18.41 20.21 -3.26
CA THR A 5 19.13 19.72 -4.43
C THR A 5 18.66 18.30 -4.81
N VAL A 6 18.90 17.87 -6.04
CA VAL A 6 18.54 16.52 -6.50
C VAL A 6 19.15 15.45 -5.58
N ALA A 7 20.43 15.61 -5.21
CA ALA A 7 21.13 14.66 -4.34
C ALA A 7 20.56 14.61 -2.91
N GLU A 8 20.11 15.73 -2.37
CA GLU A 8 19.44 15.80 -1.07
C GLU A 8 18.06 15.16 -1.12
N ALA A 9 17.27 15.42 -2.17
CA ALA A 9 15.99 14.79 -2.39
C ALA A 9 16.10 13.26 -2.52
N ASP A 10 17.10 12.77 -3.26
CA ASP A 10 17.37 11.33 -3.39
C ASP A 10 17.74 10.69 -2.05
N ARG A 11 18.58 11.36 -1.25
CA ARG A 11 18.98 10.90 0.08
C ARG A 11 17.80 10.89 1.04
N ALA A 12 17.02 11.97 1.08
CA ALA A 12 15.86 12.09 1.96
C ALA A 12 14.79 11.05 1.61
N THR A 13 14.49 10.86 0.32
CA THR A 13 13.54 9.84 -0.15
C THR A 13 14.02 8.43 0.22
N ARG A 14 15.31 8.13 0.05
CA ARG A 14 15.87 6.83 0.47
C ARG A 14 15.73 6.59 1.97
N HIS A 15 16.00 7.60 2.81
CA HIS A 15 15.81 7.47 4.25
C HIS A 15 14.34 7.27 4.61
N ALA A 16 13.41 8.02 4.02
CA ALA A 16 11.97 7.83 4.24
C ALA A 16 11.49 6.44 3.80
N ALA A 17 12.01 5.93 2.67
CA ALA A 17 11.72 4.58 2.21
C ALA A 17 12.24 3.50 3.18
N LEU A 18 13.44 3.66 3.73
CA LEU A 18 13.99 2.75 4.75
C LEU A 18 13.18 2.80 6.04
N VAL A 19 12.73 3.98 6.47
CA VAL A 19 11.84 4.12 7.63
C VAL A 19 10.58 3.28 7.43
N LEU A 20 9.92 3.42 6.30
CA LEU A 20 8.69 2.68 6.03
C LEU A 20 8.96 1.17 5.83
N ALA A 21 10.08 0.80 5.19
CA ALA A 21 10.48 -0.60 5.02
C ALA A 21 10.70 -1.33 6.36
N LEU A 22 11.25 -0.66 7.35
CA LEU A 22 11.48 -1.21 8.68
C LEU A 22 10.22 -1.27 9.54
N CYS A 23 9.29 -0.33 9.35
CA CYS A 23 8.04 -0.26 10.11
C CYS A 23 6.94 -1.19 9.56
N LEU A 24 6.87 -1.36 8.25
CA LEU A 24 5.76 -2.02 7.56
C LEU A 24 5.60 -3.53 7.85
N PRO A 25 6.66 -4.31 8.10
CA PRO A 25 6.54 -5.74 8.41
C PRO A 25 5.59 -6.06 9.55
N GLY A 26 5.61 -5.29 10.64
CA GLY A 26 4.74 -5.49 11.80
C GLY A 26 3.24 -5.44 11.47
N ASP A 27 2.84 -4.61 10.50
CA ASP A 27 1.46 -4.55 10.03
C ASP A 27 1.13 -5.64 9.00
N ILE A 28 2.02 -5.85 8.04
CA ILE A 28 1.75 -6.79 6.95
C ILE A 28 1.66 -8.23 7.45
N VAL A 29 2.53 -8.63 8.39
CA VAL A 29 2.48 -9.96 8.98
C VAL A 29 1.22 -10.16 9.82
N LEU A 30 0.66 -9.10 10.39
CA LEU A 30 -0.62 -9.18 11.10
C LEU A 30 -1.77 -9.60 10.17
N TYR A 31 -1.78 -9.17 8.90
CA TYR A 31 -2.77 -9.62 7.90
C TYR A 31 -2.66 -11.12 7.57
N LEU A 32 -1.50 -11.72 7.79
CA LEU A 32 -1.30 -13.16 7.65
C LEU A 32 -1.71 -13.90 8.94
N LEU A 33 -1.19 -13.47 10.08
CA LEU A 33 -1.28 -14.24 11.33
C LEU A 33 -2.62 -14.06 12.08
N LEU A 34 -3.22 -12.87 12.02
CA LEU A 34 -4.45 -12.61 12.78
C LEU A 34 -5.65 -13.46 12.31
N PRO A 35 -5.88 -13.63 10.98
CA PRO A 35 -6.95 -14.53 10.50
C PRO A 35 -6.67 -16.01 10.72
N LEU A 36 -5.39 -16.41 10.82
CA LEU A 36 -4.99 -17.83 10.98
C LEU A 36 -5.01 -18.26 12.44
N PHE A 37 -4.78 -17.34 13.38
CA PHE A 37 -4.66 -17.61 14.80
C PHE A 37 -5.45 -16.60 15.64
N PRO A 38 -6.78 -16.41 15.36
CA PRO A 38 -7.57 -15.42 16.07
C PRO A 38 -7.68 -15.76 17.57
N GLU A 39 -7.67 -17.03 17.93
CA GLU A 39 -7.75 -17.53 19.30
C GLU A 39 -6.56 -17.11 20.18
N ILE A 40 -5.38 -16.89 19.59
CA ILE A 40 -4.20 -16.39 20.35
C ILE A 40 -4.41 -14.96 20.85
N PHE A 41 -5.31 -14.24 20.19
CA PHE A 41 -5.65 -12.84 20.50
C PHE A 41 -7.04 -12.69 21.14
N ASP A 42 -7.67 -13.80 21.54
CA ASP A 42 -9.03 -13.85 22.08
C ASP A 42 -10.05 -13.13 21.16
N LEU A 43 -9.95 -13.37 19.86
CA LEU A 43 -10.76 -12.71 18.82
C LEU A 43 -11.68 -13.69 18.09
N THR A 44 -12.83 -13.18 17.69
CA THR A 44 -13.68 -13.80 16.68
C THR A 44 -13.29 -13.34 15.27
N LEU A 45 -13.64 -14.12 14.24
CA LEU A 45 -13.37 -13.73 12.84
C LEU A 45 -13.97 -12.37 12.43
N PRO A 46 -15.19 -11.99 12.85
CA PRO A 46 -15.70 -10.64 12.61
C PRO A 46 -14.84 -9.54 13.23
N GLU A 47 -14.32 -9.74 14.44
CA GLU A 47 -13.42 -8.79 15.12
C GLU A 47 -12.09 -8.67 14.41
N VAL A 48 -11.54 -9.77 13.91
CA VAL A 48 -10.37 -9.75 13.01
C VAL A 48 -10.63 -8.88 11.78
N GLY A 49 -11.78 -9.07 11.13
CA GLY A 49 -12.19 -8.25 9.98
C GLY A 49 -12.27 -6.76 10.32
N LEU A 50 -12.86 -6.42 11.47
CA LEU A 50 -12.95 -5.05 11.98
C LEU A 50 -11.54 -4.46 12.20
N LEU A 51 -10.66 -5.18 12.88
CA LEU A 51 -9.31 -4.72 13.17
C LEU A 51 -8.49 -4.48 11.89
N LEU A 52 -8.60 -5.36 10.91
CA LEU A 52 -7.92 -5.21 9.63
C LEU A 52 -8.47 -4.04 8.79
N ALA A 53 -9.77 -3.78 8.86
CA ALA A 53 -10.41 -2.63 8.21
C ALA A 53 -10.09 -1.31 8.91
N ALA A 54 -10.06 -1.27 10.24
CA ALA A 54 -9.90 -0.07 11.06
C ALA A 54 -8.64 0.72 10.69
N ASN A 55 -7.52 0.05 10.46
CA ASN A 55 -6.27 0.65 10.00
C ASN A 55 -6.43 1.46 8.69
N ARG A 56 -7.27 0.99 7.76
CA ARG A 56 -7.51 1.70 6.49
C ARG A 56 -8.55 2.80 6.65
N LEU A 57 -9.60 2.55 7.43
CA LEU A 57 -10.68 3.51 7.63
C LEU A 57 -10.20 4.78 8.37
N VAL A 58 -9.37 4.63 9.40
CA VAL A 58 -8.84 5.80 10.13
C VAL A 58 -8.02 6.71 9.23
N ARG A 59 -7.35 6.17 8.20
CA ARG A 59 -6.55 6.95 7.26
C ARG A 59 -7.40 7.89 6.41
N ILE A 60 -8.65 7.53 6.13
CA ILE A 60 -9.57 8.37 5.33
C ILE A 60 -9.69 9.76 5.95
N VAL A 61 -9.88 9.82 7.27
CA VAL A 61 -9.93 11.09 8.00
C VAL A 61 -8.52 11.59 8.35
N GLY A 62 -7.62 10.66 8.65
CA GLY A 62 -6.28 10.92 9.16
C GLY A 62 -5.35 11.62 8.17
N TYR A 63 -5.45 11.34 6.87
CA TYR A 63 -4.53 11.92 5.87
C TYR A 63 -4.47 13.45 5.88
N GLN A 64 -5.60 14.12 6.16
CA GLN A 64 -5.59 15.58 6.26
C GLN A 64 -4.82 16.11 7.46
N TRP A 65 -5.08 15.54 8.62
CA TRP A 65 -4.39 15.96 9.84
C TRP A 65 -2.90 15.69 9.74
N VAL A 66 -2.55 14.54 9.21
CA VAL A 66 -1.16 14.13 9.02
C VAL A 66 -0.47 14.98 7.96
N ALA A 67 -1.14 15.33 6.86
CA ALA A 67 -0.60 16.24 5.85
C ALA A 67 -0.37 17.65 6.42
N ARG A 68 -1.28 18.13 7.27
CA ARG A 68 -1.08 19.41 8.00
C ARG A 68 0.10 19.32 8.95
N LEU A 69 0.18 18.24 9.74
CA LEU A 69 1.31 17.99 10.65
C LEU A 69 2.64 17.97 9.89
N TYR A 70 2.69 17.22 8.78
CA TYR A 70 3.87 17.18 7.91
C TYR A 70 4.30 18.57 7.42
N ALA A 71 3.32 19.35 7.01
CA ALA A 71 3.57 20.68 6.48
C ALA A 71 3.99 21.72 7.51
N THR A 72 3.47 21.62 8.73
CA THR A 72 3.78 22.57 9.81
C THR A 72 4.99 22.17 10.62
N SER A 73 5.23 20.88 10.80
CA SER A 73 6.28 20.33 11.67
C SER A 73 7.44 19.67 10.91
N GLY A 74 7.31 19.51 9.60
CA GLY A 74 8.32 18.93 8.70
C GLY A 74 8.40 17.41 8.70
N PRO A 75 9.16 16.86 7.74
CA PRO A 75 9.32 15.41 7.55
C PRO A 75 9.88 14.67 8.76
N ARG A 76 10.92 15.23 9.38
CA ARG A 76 11.61 14.62 10.52
C ARG A 76 10.67 14.37 11.69
N PHE A 77 9.97 15.39 12.15
CA PHE A 77 9.09 15.28 13.31
C PHE A 77 7.93 14.30 13.02
N THR A 78 7.29 14.43 11.86
CA THR A 78 6.20 13.56 11.46
C THR A 78 6.62 12.10 11.41
N CYS A 79 7.80 11.79 10.82
CA CYS A 79 8.29 10.43 10.74
C CYS A 79 8.74 9.88 12.09
N LEU A 80 9.37 10.68 12.96
CA LEU A 80 9.75 10.24 14.32
C LEU A 80 8.51 9.87 15.14
N LEU A 81 7.47 10.71 15.11
CA LEU A 81 6.20 10.42 15.78
C LEU A 81 5.55 9.14 15.23
N ALA A 82 5.52 9.00 13.91
CA ALA A 82 4.96 7.83 13.25
C ALA A 82 5.75 6.55 13.57
N VAL A 83 7.07 6.59 13.59
CA VAL A 83 7.91 5.43 13.97
C VAL A 83 7.67 5.06 15.42
N GLY A 84 7.61 6.03 16.35
CA GLY A 84 7.28 5.76 17.75
C GLY A 84 5.93 5.06 17.91
N ALA A 85 4.90 5.57 17.23
CA ALA A 85 3.58 4.95 17.20
C ALA A 85 3.61 3.52 16.61
N THR A 86 4.38 3.29 15.54
CA THR A 86 4.55 1.97 14.92
C THR A 86 5.21 0.98 15.88
N ILE A 87 6.27 1.40 16.58
CA ILE A 87 6.98 0.56 17.55
C ILE A 87 6.03 0.17 18.69
N ILE A 88 5.31 1.14 19.25
CA ILE A 88 4.33 0.90 20.32
C ILE A 88 3.23 -0.06 19.85
N ALA A 89 2.69 0.14 18.65
CA ALA A 89 1.65 -0.73 18.10
C ALA A 89 2.17 -2.16 17.90
N THR A 90 3.38 -2.32 17.33
CA THR A 90 3.95 -3.63 17.04
C THR A 90 4.27 -4.41 18.32
N PHE A 91 4.87 -3.77 19.32
CA PHE A 91 5.07 -4.39 20.63
C PHE A 91 3.74 -4.66 21.35
N GLY A 92 2.74 -3.79 21.18
CA GLY A 92 1.42 -3.97 21.75
C GLY A 92 0.76 -5.28 21.30
N TYR A 93 0.97 -5.71 20.04
CA TYR A 93 0.46 -7.01 19.55
C TYR A 93 1.12 -8.22 20.24
N THR A 94 2.27 -8.03 20.88
CA THR A 94 2.91 -9.08 21.69
C THR A 94 2.20 -9.25 23.05
N LEU A 95 1.71 -8.15 23.62
CA LEU A 95 1.26 -8.07 25.01
C LEU A 95 -0.26 -8.10 25.17
N LEU A 96 -1.00 -7.61 24.18
CA LEU A 96 -2.44 -7.38 24.27
C LEU A 96 -3.21 -8.42 23.46
N SER A 97 -4.41 -8.78 23.94
CA SER A 97 -5.32 -9.74 23.31
C SER A 97 -6.77 -9.25 23.28
N ASP A 98 -7.11 -8.12 23.91
CA ASP A 98 -8.45 -7.58 23.87
C ASP A 98 -8.72 -6.80 22.57
N VAL A 99 -9.90 -6.98 21.96
CA VAL A 99 -10.29 -6.34 20.70
C VAL A 99 -10.20 -4.83 20.75
N TRP A 100 -10.58 -4.19 21.86
CA TRP A 100 -10.58 -2.73 21.99
C TRP A 100 -9.16 -2.18 22.11
N ALA A 101 -8.29 -2.86 22.87
CA ALA A 101 -6.88 -2.52 22.96
C ALA A 101 -6.19 -2.67 21.61
N LEU A 102 -6.43 -3.78 20.90
CA LEU A 102 -5.92 -4.00 19.56
C LEU A 102 -6.48 -2.99 18.56
N LEU A 103 -7.73 -2.57 18.69
CA LEU A 103 -8.33 -1.53 17.85
C LEU A 103 -7.58 -0.19 18.00
N VAL A 104 -7.25 0.22 19.24
CA VAL A 104 -6.45 1.44 19.46
C VAL A 104 -5.10 1.33 18.77
N LEU A 105 -4.42 0.19 18.90
CA LEU A 105 -3.14 -0.03 18.22
C LEU A 105 -3.27 0.03 16.70
N ARG A 106 -4.35 -0.52 16.14
CA ARG A 106 -4.64 -0.50 14.70
C ARG A 106 -4.92 0.92 14.18
N LEU A 107 -5.68 1.71 14.93
CA LEU A 107 -5.95 3.12 14.61
C LEU A 107 -4.66 3.95 14.67
N MET A 108 -3.86 3.76 15.72
CA MET A 108 -2.58 4.42 15.89
C MET A 108 -1.61 4.08 14.75
N TRP A 109 -1.51 2.81 14.40
CA TRP A 109 -0.67 2.35 13.28
C TRP A 109 -1.17 2.91 11.94
N GLY A 110 -2.48 2.96 11.74
CA GLY A 110 -3.09 3.54 10.53
C GLY A 110 -2.70 5.01 10.32
N LEU A 111 -2.73 5.82 11.38
CA LEU A 111 -2.28 7.22 11.34
C LEU A 111 -0.77 7.33 11.12
N ALA A 112 0.02 6.48 11.78
CA ALA A 112 1.47 6.40 11.57
C ALA A 112 1.80 6.08 10.10
N PHE A 113 1.13 5.08 9.51
CA PHE A 113 1.28 4.76 8.09
C PHE A 113 0.96 5.94 7.19
N ALA A 114 -0.13 6.68 7.47
CA ALA A 114 -0.48 7.88 6.70
C ALA A 114 0.67 8.89 6.69
N GLY A 115 1.33 9.12 7.84
CA GLY A 115 2.49 10.01 7.97
C GLY A 115 3.69 9.54 7.16
N LEU A 116 4.05 8.27 7.32
CA LEU A 116 5.18 7.66 6.59
C LEU A 116 4.94 7.64 5.08
N ASN A 117 3.69 7.37 4.66
CA ASN A 117 3.31 7.35 3.24
C ASN A 117 3.35 8.75 2.63
N ILE A 118 2.79 9.76 3.30
CA ILE A 118 2.85 11.16 2.86
C ILE A 118 4.31 11.62 2.75
N ALA A 119 5.15 11.33 3.74
CA ALA A 119 6.56 11.69 3.71
C ALA A 119 7.29 11.07 2.50
N ASN A 120 7.06 9.79 2.22
CA ASN A 120 7.64 9.12 1.05
C ASN A 120 7.22 9.80 -0.26
N HIS A 121 5.94 10.05 -0.45
CA HIS A 121 5.44 10.68 -1.69
C HIS A 121 5.90 12.14 -1.81
N ALA A 122 5.85 12.91 -0.75
CA ALA A 122 6.26 14.31 -0.74
C ALA A 122 7.76 14.46 -1.05
N LEU A 123 8.62 13.68 -0.39
CA LEU A 123 10.06 13.72 -0.62
C LEU A 123 10.43 13.19 -2.00
N ALA A 124 9.78 12.12 -2.49
CA ALA A 124 10.01 11.60 -3.83
C ALA A 124 9.70 12.61 -4.93
N SER A 125 8.71 13.48 -4.70
CA SER A 125 8.25 14.51 -5.63
C SER A 125 8.73 15.94 -5.28
N SER A 126 9.66 16.09 -4.32
CA SER A 126 10.11 17.41 -3.83
C SER A 126 10.90 18.22 -4.86
N VAL A 127 11.58 17.56 -5.80
CA VAL A 127 12.33 18.16 -6.92
C VAL A 127 11.79 17.56 -8.21
N ALA A 128 11.50 18.40 -9.21
CA ALA A 128 10.85 18.00 -10.47
C ALA A 128 11.69 17.04 -11.34
N VAL A 129 13.01 17.03 -11.15
CA VAL A 129 13.91 16.13 -11.90
C VAL A 129 13.88 14.73 -11.31
N ASP A 130 13.83 13.70 -12.16
CA ASP A 130 13.91 12.27 -11.80
C ASP A 130 12.83 11.76 -10.81
N VAL A 131 11.65 12.39 -10.76
CA VAL A 131 10.59 12.06 -9.80
C VAL A 131 10.16 10.60 -9.89
N SER A 132 9.88 10.10 -11.11
CA SER A 132 9.43 8.72 -11.32
C SER A 132 10.50 7.70 -10.94
N ARG A 133 11.76 7.97 -11.28
CA ARG A 133 12.91 7.12 -10.92
C ARG A 133 13.09 7.08 -9.41
N ARG A 134 12.97 8.24 -8.74
CA ARG A 134 13.06 8.36 -7.29
C ARG A 134 11.93 7.60 -6.59
N ALA A 135 10.69 7.79 -7.04
CA ALA A 135 9.53 7.07 -6.53
C ALA A 135 9.65 5.56 -6.73
N GLY A 136 10.13 5.11 -7.90
CA GLY A 136 10.37 3.69 -8.19
C GLY A 136 11.39 3.06 -7.26
N ARG A 137 12.55 3.73 -7.05
CA ARG A 137 13.58 3.26 -6.11
C ARG A 137 13.06 3.20 -4.67
N ALA A 138 12.35 4.25 -4.23
CA ALA A 138 11.73 4.29 -2.91
C ALA A 138 10.77 3.12 -2.71
N ARG A 139 9.91 2.86 -3.71
CA ARG A 139 8.94 1.76 -3.62
C ARG A 139 9.62 0.39 -3.57
N GLY A 140 10.69 0.17 -4.34
CA GLY A 140 11.48 -1.05 -4.26
C GLY A 140 12.07 -1.28 -2.85
N ILE A 141 12.63 -0.24 -2.22
CA ILE A 141 13.14 -0.30 -0.84
C ILE A 141 12.01 -0.63 0.13
N ILE A 142 10.86 0.05 0.02
CA ILE A 142 9.71 -0.16 0.89
C ILE A 142 9.23 -1.61 0.81
N ALA A 143 9.15 -2.18 -0.39
CA ALA A 143 8.64 -3.52 -0.62
C ALA A 143 9.54 -4.63 -0.05
N ALA A 144 10.84 -4.38 0.12
CA ALA A 144 11.77 -5.33 0.71
C ALA A 144 11.39 -5.68 2.17
N GLY A 145 10.91 -4.69 2.94
CA GLY A 145 10.46 -4.91 4.32
C GLY A 145 9.36 -5.97 4.44
N PRO A 146 8.19 -5.77 3.83
CA PRO A 146 7.11 -6.76 3.80
C PRO A 146 7.52 -8.12 3.25
N THR A 147 8.35 -8.16 2.20
CA THR A 147 8.84 -9.42 1.63
C THR A 147 9.59 -10.24 2.69
N LEU A 148 10.59 -9.62 3.31
CA LEU A 148 11.40 -10.27 4.36
C LEU A 148 10.56 -10.54 5.61
N GLY A 149 9.68 -9.61 5.98
CA GLY A 149 8.80 -9.72 7.14
C GLY A 149 7.83 -10.90 7.04
N LEU A 150 7.21 -11.13 5.88
CA LEU A 150 6.31 -12.25 5.66
C LEU A 150 7.05 -13.60 5.70
N LEU A 151 8.22 -13.68 5.04
CA LEU A 151 9.01 -14.92 5.04
C LEU A 151 9.55 -15.25 6.44
N ALA A 152 10.19 -14.28 7.08
CA ALA A 152 10.74 -14.45 8.43
C ALA A 152 9.63 -14.62 9.48
N GLY A 153 8.53 -13.87 9.34
CA GLY A 153 7.40 -13.94 10.25
C GLY A 153 6.69 -15.28 10.22
N ALA A 154 6.51 -15.89 9.05
CA ALA A 154 5.94 -17.23 8.94
C ALA A 154 6.83 -18.27 9.62
N LEU A 155 8.15 -18.24 9.39
CA LEU A 155 9.11 -19.12 10.05
C LEU A 155 9.14 -18.90 11.56
N LEU A 156 9.22 -17.65 12.02
CA LEU A 156 9.21 -17.35 13.45
C LEU A 156 7.92 -17.79 14.15
N ALA A 157 6.77 -17.65 13.48
CA ALA A 157 5.49 -18.09 14.02
C ALA A 157 5.47 -19.59 14.27
N GLU A 158 6.06 -20.38 13.37
CA GLU A 158 6.14 -21.83 13.48
C GLU A 158 7.09 -22.31 14.60
N PHE A 159 8.29 -21.69 14.70
CA PHE A 159 9.30 -22.15 15.67
C PHE A 159 9.24 -21.51 17.04
N ALA A 160 8.78 -20.26 17.13
CA ALA A 160 8.82 -19.46 18.37
C ALA A 160 7.44 -18.91 18.78
N GLY A 161 6.40 -19.23 18.02
CA GLY A 161 5.03 -18.79 18.28
C GLY A 161 4.69 -17.40 17.74
N VAL A 162 3.40 -17.14 17.56
CA VAL A 162 2.87 -15.93 16.88
C VAL A 162 3.26 -14.63 17.60
N ARG A 163 3.24 -14.59 18.92
CA ARG A 163 3.56 -13.37 19.69
C ARG A 163 5.02 -12.97 19.58
N SER A 164 5.95 -13.93 19.48
CA SER A 164 7.38 -13.66 19.31
C SER A 164 7.69 -12.94 17.99
N VAL A 165 6.87 -13.17 16.97
CA VAL A 165 7.00 -12.47 15.68
C VAL A 165 6.89 -10.96 15.87
N PHE A 166 5.89 -10.50 16.61
CA PHE A 166 5.68 -9.06 16.84
C PHE A 166 6.75 -8.46 17.75
N LEU A 167 7.29 -9.24 18.70
CA LEU A 167 8.45 -8.82 19.49
C LEU A 167 9.67 -8.54 18.59
N VAL A 168 10.01 -9.50 17.72
CA VAL A 168 11.15 -9.36 16.80
C VAL A 168 10.93 -8.22 15.81
N LEU A 169 9.73 -8.11 15.22
CA LEU A 169 9.42 -7.04 14.27
C LEU A 169 9.37 -5.65 14.94
N GLY A 170 8.97 -5.58 16.21
CA GLY A 170 9.09 -4.35 17.02
C GLY A 170 10.54 -3.91 17.19
N LEU A 171 11.46 -4.85 17.49
CA LEU A 171 12.89 -4.59 17.56
C LEU A 171 13.48 -4.16 16.21
N VAL A 172 13.06 -4.80 15.12
CA VAL A 172 13.46 -4.45 13.74
C VAL A 172 13.01 -3.04 13.34
N ALA A 173 11.93 -2.53 13.93
CA ALA A 173 11.46 -1.17 13.67
C ALA A 173 12.30 -0.08 14.39
N ILE A 174 13.05 -0.39 15.46
CA ILE A 174 13.81 0.60 16.22
C ILE A 174 14.85 1.36 15.37
N PRO A 175 15.66 0.72 14.49
CA PRO A 175 16.57 1.44 13.60
C PRO A 175 15.89 2.47 12.69
N ALA A 176 14.59 2.40 12.48
CA ALA A 176 13.85 3.41 11.70
C ALA A 176 13.94 4.80 12.35
N LEU A 177 14.07 4.90 13.67
CA LEU A 177 14.28 6.19 14.38
C LEU A 177 15.55 6.90 13.89
N PHE A 178 16.63 6.17 13.65
CA PHE A 178 17.87 6.74 13.13
C PHE A 178 17.69 7.33 11.71
N PHE A 179 17.00 6.61 10.83
CA PHE A 179 16.74 7.11 9.48
C PHE A 179 15.73 8.27 9.48
N ALA A 180 14.72 8.24 10.36
CA ALA A 180 13.77 9.33 10.55
C ALA A 180 14.45 10.61 11.06
N TRP A 181 15.39 10.49 11.98
CA TRP A 181 16.18 11.62 12.49
C TRP A 181 17.01 12.31 11.40
N ARG A 182 17.43 11.57 10.37
CA ARG A 182 18.22 12.10 9.24
C ARG A 182 17.40 12.78 8.16
N LEU A 183 16.07 12.80 8.29
CA LEU A 183 15.19 13.53 7.37
C LEU A 183 15.32 15.05 7.55
N PRO A 184 14.98 15.86 6.55
CA PRO A 184 14.90 17.31 6.66
C PRO A 184 14.02 17.73 7.85
N ALA A 185 14.47 18.71 8.63
CA ALA A 185 13.71 19.21 9.77
C ALA A 185 12.73 20.30 9.39
N GLU A 186 13.02 21.06 8.33
CA GLU A 186 12.26 22.24 7.95
C GLU A 186 10.89 21.86 7.38
N PRO A 187 9.82 22.55 7.80
CA PRO A 187 8.49 22.38 7.23
C PRO A 187 8.43 22.79 5.75
N GLU A 188 7.60 22.11 4.98
CA GLU A 188 7.45 22.38 3.54
C GLU A 188 6.58 23.60 3.26
N GLY A 189 5.85 24.10 4.26
CA GLY A 189 4.91 25.19 4.14
C GLY A 189 3.70 24.83 3.26
N ILE A 190 2.48 24.94 3.79
CA ILE A 190 1.28 24.70 2.97
C ILE A 190 0.44 25.93 2.89
N ALA A 191 -0.19 26.11 1.72
CA ALA A 191 -1.41 26.90 1.65
C ALA A 191 -2.47 26.23 2.54
N ALA A 192 -2.84 26.89 3.64
CA ALA A 192 -3.86 26.42 4.54
C ALA A 192 -5.19 26.29 3.78
N GLY A 193 -5.88 25.16 3.91
CA GLY A 193 -7.28 25.09 3.54
C GLY A 193 -7.71 24.06 2.48
N ALA A 194 -6.83 23.16 2.02
CA ALA A 194 -7.31 22.11 1.12
C ALA A 194 -8.25 21.12 1.86
N PRO A 195 -9.47 20.83 1.33
CA PRO A 195 -10.41 19.91 1.95
C PRO A 195 -9.87 18.46 1.95
N ALA A 196 -10.28 17.65 2.93
CA ALA A 196 -9.86 16.25 3.11
C ALA A 196 -10.20 15.37 1.93
N VAL A 197 -11.40 15.57 1.48
CA VAL A 197 -11.95 14.87 0.33
C VAL A 197 -12.32 15.95 -0.66
N SER A 198 -11.42 16.20 -1.61
CA SER A 198 -11.80 16.94 -2.80
C SER A 198 -12.76 16.11 -3.64
N TRP A 199 -13.67 16.75 -4.38
CA TRP A 199 -14.46 16.07 -5.39
C TRP A 199 -13.55 15.20 -6.26
N PRO A 200 -13.93 13.94 -6.58
CA PRO A 200 -13.06 13.03 -7.27
C PRO A 200 -12.74 13.56 -8.68
N ASN A 201 -11.47 13.82 -8.92
CA ASN A 201 -10.94 13.99 -10.26
C ASN A 201 -10.61 12.62 -10.87
N ALA A 202 -10.27 12.57 -12.16
CA ALA A 202 -9.98 11.31 -12.84
C ALA A 202 -8.86 10.48 -12.15
N LEU A 203 -7.84 11.15 -11.56
CA LEU A 203 -6.77 10.47 -10.85
C LEU A 203 -7.25 9.88 -9.50
N ASN A 204 -8.14 10.58 -8.79
CA ASN A 204 -8.74 10.08 -7.57
C ASN A 204 -9.70 8.90 -7.84
N VAL A 205 -10.48 8.96 -8.91
CA VAL A 205 -11.32 7.83 -9.37
C VAL A 205 -10.45 6.64 -9.73
N TRP A 206 -9.35 6.85 -10.46
CA TRP A 206 -8.38 5.80 -10.74
C TRP A 206 -7.79 5.20 -9.46
N ALA A 207 -7.40 6.05 -8.50
CA ALA A 207 -6.85 5.60 -7.22
C ALA A 207 -7.84 4.74 -6.44
N PHE A 208 -9.11 5.15 -6.39
CA PHE A 208 -10.20 4.35 -5.80
C PHE A 208 -10.34 3.00 -6.52
N CYS A 209 -10.46 2.99 -7.86
CA CYS A 209 -10.63 1.75 -8.62
C CYS A 209 -9.41 0.82 -8.47
N ALA A 210 -8.18 1.34 -8.51
CA ALA A 210 -6.98 0.57 -8.30
C ALA A 210 -6.93 -0.01 -6.86
N GLY A 211 -7.29 0.79 -5.85
CA GLY A 211 -7.43 0.34 -4.46
C GLY A 211 -8.47 -0.77 -4.33
N PHE A 212 -9.66 -0.56 -4.89
CA PHE A 212 -10.78 -1.50 -4.81
C PHE A 212 -10.47 -2.83 -5.51
N THR A 213 -9.93 -2.77 -6.72
CA THR A 213 -9.69 -3.96 -7.54
C THR A 213 -8.38 -4.66 -7.20
N LEU A 214 -7.24 -3.94 -7.21
CA LEU A 214 -5.91 -4.54 -7.05
C LEU A 214 -5.49 -4.71 -5.59
N ASP A 215 -5.87 -3.78 -4.70
CA ASP A 215 -5.51 -3.85 -3.28
C ASP A 215 -6.64 -4.44 -2.41
N GLY A 216 -7.84 -4.58 -2.96
CA GLY A 216 -9.01 -5.16 -2.32
C GLY A 216 -9.37 -6.53 -2.87
N ILE A 217 -10.17 -6.56 -3.94
CA ILE A 217 -10.72 -7.82 -4.50
C ILE A 217 -9.60 -8.81 -4.84
N PHE A 218 -8.59 -8.37 -5.59
CA PHE A 218 -7.53 -9.26 -6.07
C PHE A 218 -6.71 -9.87 -4.93
N ILE A 219 -6.38 -9.11 -3.86
CA ILE A 219 -5.55 -9.62 -2.77
C ILE A 219 -6.28 -10.69 -1.96
N VAL A 220 -7.56 -10.47 -1.64
CA VAL A 220 -8.38 -11.45 -0.94
C VAL A 220 -8.60 -12.68 -1.83
N GLY A 221 -8.94 -12.46 -3.08
CA GLY A 221 -9.14 -13.53 -4.05
C GLY A 221 -7.88 -14.35 -4.33
N LEU A 222 -6.70 -13.71 -4.38
CA LEU A 222 -5.42 -14.39 -4.56
C LEU A 222 -5.18 -15.46 -3.48
N ALA A 223 -5.37 -15.07 -2.20
CA ALA A 223 -5.17 -15.99 -1.08
C ALA A 223 -6.14 -17.17 -1.13
N ILE A 224 -7.43 -16.90 -1.38
CA ILE A 224 -8.47 -17.92 -1.47
C ILE A 224 -8.20 -18.87 -2.66
N THR A 225 -7.89 -18.30 -3.83
CA THR A 225 -7.66 -19.08 -5.05
C THR A 225 -6.43 -19.96 -4.93
N VAL A 226 -5.32 -19.43 -4.42
CA VAL A 226 -4.08 -20.22 -4.23
C VAL A 226 -4.29 -21.32 -3.20
N ALA A 227 -4.96 -21.04 -2.08
CA ALA A 227 -5.28 -22.03 -1.06
C ALA A 227 -6.18 -23.17 -1.59
N ALA A 228 -7.15 -22.85 -2.45
CA ALA A 228 -8.04 -23.84 -3.06
C ALA A 228 -7.31 -24.78 -4.04
N HIS A 229 -6.28 -24.29 -4.75
CA HIS A 229 -5.48 -25.11 -5.69
C HIS A 229 -4.33 -25.87 -5.00
N GLN A 230 -3.99 -25.53 -3.78
CA GLN A 230 -2.91 -26.12 -3.00
C GLN A 230 -3.40 -26.45 -1.58
N PRO A 231 -4.35 -27.38 -1.40
CA PRO A 231 -4.93 -27.67 -0.08
C PRO A 231 -3.89 -28.20 0.91
N GLU A 232 -2.91 -28.98 0.43
CA GLU A 232 -1.75 -29.38 1.24
C GLU A 232 -0.74 -28.22 1.28
N GLY A 233 -0.61 -27.57 2.42
CA GLY A 233 0.27 -26.39 2.59
C GLY A 233 -0.35 -25.07 2.13
N ALA A 234 -1.67 -24.92 2.19
CA ALA A 234 -2.42 -23.74 1.79
C ALA A 234 -1.88 -22.43 2.40
N ILE A 235 -1.45 -22.47 3.67
CA ILE A 235 -0.89 -21.32 4.40
C ILE A 235 0.45 -20.89 3.80
N LEU A 236 1.33 -21.86 3.53
CA LEU A 236 2.64 -21.59 2.95
C LEU A 236 2.49 -21.07 1.52
N ALA A 237 1.59 -21.67 0.72
CA ALA A 237 1.32 -21.24 -0.65
C ALA A 237 0.73 -19.83 -0.71
N ALA A 238 -0.26 -19.53 0.14
CA ALA A 238 -0.84 -18.18 0.23
C ALA A 238 0.19 -17.15 0.74
N GLY A 239 0.97 -17.50 1.76
CA GLY A 239 2.06 -16.68 2.27
C GLY A 239 3.14 -16.39 1.21
N ALA A 240 3.54 -17.42 0.44
CA ALA A 240 4.49 -17.28 -0.66
C ALA A 240 3.94 -16.39 -1.79
N ALA A 241 2.67 -16.53 -2.18
CA ALA A 241 2.03 -15.67 -3.17
C ALA A 241 1.97 -14.21 -2.69
N MET A 242 1.67 -13.98 -1.41
CA MET A 242 1.68 -12.64 -0.82
C MET A 242 3.10 -12.06 -0.74
N ALA A 243 4.12 -12.87 -0.43
CA ALA A 243 5.53 -12.46 -0.43
C ALA A 243 6.01 -12.16 -1.85
N LEU A 244 5.66 -13.00 -2.84
CA LEU A 244 5.98 -12.79 -4.25
C LEU A 244 5.47 -11.43 -4.75
N ARG A 245 4.27 -11.02 -4.36
CA ARG A 245 3.70 -9.72 -4.69
C ARG A 245 4.61 -8.55 -4.29
N PHE A 246 5.17 -8.59 -3.07
CA PHE A 246 6.10 -7.57 -2.60
C PHE A 246 7.51 -7.77 -3.19
N GLY A 247 7.96 -9.02 -3.34
CA GLY A 247 9.24 -9.34 -3.96
C GLY A 247 9.35 -8.79 -5.38
N LEU A 248 8.28 -8.91 -6.18
CA LEU A 248 8.23 -8.31 -7.51
C LEU A 248 8.24 -6.78 -7.47
N GLU A 249 7.66 -6.15 -6.45
CA GLU A 249 7.76 -4.69 -6.28
C GLU A 249 9.22 -4.24 -6.03
N VAL A 250 10.02 -5.04 -5.32
CA VAL A 250 11.45 -4.73 -5.09
C VAL A 250 12.19 -4.55 -6.42
N VAL A 251 11.93 -5.45 -7.38
CA VAL A 251 12.63 -5.48 -8.67
C VAL A 251 11.98 -4.56 -9.70
N LEU A 252 10.65 -4.64 -9.83
CA LEU A 252 9.93 -3.98 -10.92
C LEU A 252 9.64 -2.51 -10.66
N SER A 253 9.49 -2.08 -9.40
CA SER A 253 9.18 -0.67 -9.13
C SER A 253 10.31 0.30 -9.52
N PRO A 254 11.61 -0.01 -9.27
CA PRO A 254 12.71 0.82 -9.79
C PRO A 254 12.74 0.88 -11.33
N VAL A 255 12.48 -0.25 -12.00
CA VAL A 255 12.41 -0.34 -13.46
C VAL A 255 11.24 0.49 -13.99
N SER A 256 10.06 0.36 -13.37
CA SER A 256 8.88 1.16 -13.70
C SER A 256 9.13 2.66 -13.51
N GLY A 257 9.79 3.06 -12.42
CA GLY A 257 10.17 4.45 -12.20
C GLY A 257 11.08 4.99 -13.31
N ALA A 258 12.09 4.22 -13.72
CA ALA A 258 12.97 4.60 -14.83
C ALA A 258 12.23 4.64 -16.18
N TRP A 259 11.28 3.76 -16.40
CA TRP A 259 10.39 3.79 -17.56
C TRP A 259 9.49 5.02 -17.56
N GLY A 260 8.90 5.35 -16.40
CA GLY A 260 8.05 6.52 -16.23
C GLY A 260 8.76 7.83 -16.60
N GLU A 261 10.07 7.96 -16.30
CA GLU A 261 10.87 9.12 -16.72
C GLU A 261 11.04 9.20 -18.25
N ARG A 262 11.15 8.05 -18.92
CA ARG A 262 11.39 8.01 -20.37
C ARG A 262 10.13 8.16 -21.20
N THR A 263 9.03 7.55 -20.76
CA THR A 263 7.78 7.44 -21.54
C THR A 263 6.68 8.39 -21.05
N GLY A 264 6.87 9.00 -19.87
CA GLY A 264 5.88 9.76 -19.13
C GLY A 264 5.11 8.87 -18.14
N ALA A 265 5.14 9.26 -16.87
CA ALA A 265 4.53 8.47 -15.77
C ALA A 265 3.04 8.20 -16.01
N ARG A 266 2.30 9.19 -16.53
CA ARG A 266 0.87 9.06 -16.82
C ARG A 266 0.57 8.06 -17.93
N ARG A 267 1.37 8.04 -19.02
CA ARG A 267 1.20 7.08 -20.11
C ARG A 267 1.45 5.66 -19.64
N LEU A 268 2.51 5.47 -18.86
CA LEU A 268 2.85 4.18 -18.29
C LEU A 268 1.77 3.70 -17.30
N LEU A 269 1.23 4.60 -16.46
CA LEU A 269 0.15 4.30 -15.54
C LEU A 269 -1.10 3.80 -16.26
N VAL A 270 -1.52 4.48 -17.34
CA VAL A 270 -2.67 4.07 -18.15
C VAL A 270 -2.43 2.72 -18.81
N ALA A 271 -1.31 2.55 -19.52
CA ALA A 271 -0.99 1.30 -20.21
C ALA A 271 -0.94 0.12 -19.24
N SER A 272 -0.23 0.28 -18.10
CA SER A 272 -0.15 -0.74 -17.07
C SER A 272 -1.49 -1.07 -16.43
N SER A 273 -2.39 -0.09 -16.27
CA SER A 273 -3.75 -0.33 -15.77
C SER A 273 -4.57 -1.17 -16.73
N LEU A 274 -4.47 -0.92 -18.04
CA LEU A 274 -5.18 -1.71 -19.07
C LEU A 274 -4.67 -3.15 -19.11
N VAL A 275 -3.36 -3.36 -19.05
CA VAL A 275 -2.78 -4.72 -19.01
C VAL A 275 -3.13 -5.44 -17.70
N ALA A 276 -3.15 -4.74 -16.57
CA ALA A 276 -3.60 -5.31 -15.29
C ALA A 276 -5.08 -5.70 -15.33
N SER A 277 -5.92 -4.89 -16.00
CA SER A 277 -7.33 -5.21 -16.23
C SER A 277 -7.49 -6.47 -17.06
N PHE A 278 -6.67 -6.65 -18.09
CA PHE A 278 -6.63 -7.89 -18.87
C PHE A 278 -6.23 -9.09 -17.99
N GLY A 279 -5.26 -8.94 -17.09
CA GLY A 279 -4.90 -9.97 -16.10
C GLY A 279 -6.08 -10.36 -15.21
N LEU A 280 -6.83 -9.38 -14.68
CA LEU A 280 -8.05 -9.65 -13.90
C LEU A 280 -9.12 -10.37 -14.73
N ALA A 281 -9.31 -9.98 -16.00
CA ALA A 281 -10.25 -10.64 -16.91
C ALA A 281 -9.85 -12.12 -17.17
N LEU A 282 -8.55 -12.42 -17.29
CA LEU A 282 -8.07 -13.80 -17.40
C LEU A 282 -8.39 -14.62 -16.15
N VAL A 283 -8.24 -14.04 -14.93
CA VAL A 283 -8.64 -14.74 -13.70
C VAL A 283 -10.13 -15.08 -13.72
N GLY A 284 -10.99 -14.15 -14.15
CA GLY A 284 -12.42 -14.43 -14.32
C GLY A 284 -12.71 -15.46 -15.42
N LEU A 285 -11.99 -15.41 -16.54
CA LEU A 285 -12.14 -16.35 -17.63
C LEU A 285 -11.72 -17.78 -17.24
N ALA A 286 -10.74 -17.92 -16.36
CA ALA A 286 -10.30 -19.23 -15.85
C ALA A 286 -11.41 -19.98 -15.12
N ASP A 287 -12.27 -19.26 -14.37
CA ASP A 287 -13.45 -19.82 -13.69
C ASP A 287 -14.45 -20.46 -14.69
N ILE A 288 -14.57 -19.86 -15.87
CA ILE A 288 -15.48 -20.38 -16.93
C ILE A 288 -14.81 -21.49 -17.74
N SER A 289 -13.53 -21.34 -18.07
CA SER A 289 -12.81 -22.24 -18.96
C SER A 289 -12.30 -23.51 -18.28
N GLY A 290 -12.08 -23.45 -16.95
CA GLY A 290 -11.49 -24.54 -16.16
C GLY A 290 -10.01 -24.78 -16.44
N TYR A 291 -9.32 -23.87 -17.15
CA TYR A 291 -7.88 -24.02 -17.46
C TYR A 291 -6.99 -23.34 -16.43
N ASP A 292 -6.25 -24.12 -15.65
CA ASP A 292 -5.28 -23.61 -14.65
C ASP A 292 -4.23 -22.67 -15.28
N ALA A 293 -3.78 -22.94 -16.49
CA ALA A 293 -2.83 -22.09 -17.19
C ALA A 293 -3.35 -20.65 -17.38
N VAL A 294 -4.65 -20.47 -17.66
CA VAL A 294 -5.29 -19.16 -17.80
C VAL A 294 -5.34 -18.45 -16.44
N LEU A 295 -5.65 -19.19 -15.38
CA LEU A 295 -5.65 -18.68 -14.01
C LEU A 295 -4.28 -18.14 -13.62
N TRP A 296 -3.25 -18.97 -13.73
CA TRP A 296 -1.89 -18.59 -13.34
C TRP A 296 -1.33 -17.43 -14.19
N ALA A 297 -1.64 -17.41 -15.49
CA ALA A 297 -1.30 -16.29 -16.36
C ALA A 297 -1.98 -14.99 -15.90
N GLY A 298 -3.26 -15.04 -15.54
CA GLY A 298 -4.02 -13.90 -15.03
C GLY A 298 -3.47 -13.39 -13.69
N LEU A 299 -3.23 -14.30 -12.74
CA LEU A 299 -2.68 -13.99 -11.43
C LEU A 299 -1.29 -13.33 -11.57
N LEU A 300 -0.37 -13.95 -12.33
CA LEU A 300 0.97 -13.45 -12.51
C LEU A 300 0.99 -12.08 -13.21
N THR A 301 0.19 -11.92 -14.28
CA THR A 301 0.04 -10.64 -14.98
C THR A 301 -0.41 -9.55 -14.01
N THR A 302 -1.45 -9.82 -13.21
CA THR A 302 -1.98 -8.84 -12.26
C THR A 302 -0.96 -8.48 -11.18
N ILE A 303 -0.22 -9.45 -10.62
CA ILE A 303 0.82 -9.22 -9.60
C ILE A 303 1.95 -8.36 -10.19
N VAL A 304 2.44 -8.69 -11.39
CA VAL A 304 3.50 -7.96 -12.09
C VAL A 304 3.08 -6.51 -12.36
N LEU A 305 1.91 -6.32 -12.96
CA LEU A 305 1.44 -4.97 -13.32
C LEU A 305 1.09 -4.14 -12.07
N ARG A 306 0.63 -4.78 -11.02
CA ARG A 306 0.45 -4.10 -9.72
C ARG A 306 1.79 -3.55 -9.21
N ALA A 307 2.87 -4.31 -9.30
CA ALA A 307 4.21 -3.84 -8.91
C ALA A 307 4.69 -2.65 -9.77
N VAL A 308 4.40 -2.67 -11.07
CA VAL A 308 4.70 -1.56 -11.99
C VAL A 308 3.89 -0.31 -11.65
N LEU A 309 2.63 -0.46 -11.26
CA LEU A 309 1.72 0.66 -10.96
C LEU A 309 2.07 1.39 -9.64
N GLN A 310 2.69 0.71 -8.67
CA GLN A 310 2.91 1.25 -7.32
C GLN A 310 3.67 2.60 -7.26
N PRO A 311 4.76 2.83 -8.01
CA PRO A 311 5.52 4.07 -7.91
C PRO A 311 4.94 5.24 -8.71
N LEU A 312 4.02 4.98 -9.65
CA LEU A 312 3.59 5.96 -10.65
C LEU A 312 2.63 7.06 -10.16
N PRO A 313 1.80 6.87 -9.13
CA PRO A 313 0.87 7.92 -8.68
C PRO A 313 1.57 9.21 -8.24
N ALA A 314 2.66 9.12 -7.48
CA ALA A 314 3.35 10.30 -6.97
C ALA A 314 3.88 11.23 -8.08
N PRO A 315 4.59 10.74 -9.13
CA PRO A 315 4.99 11.58 -10.26
C PRO A 315 3.78 12.13 -11.04
N VAL A 316 2.73 11.35 -11.26
CA VAL A 316 1.52 11.83 -11.97
C VAL A 316 0.83 12.95 -11.18
N VAL A 317 0.77 12.85 -9.85
CA VAL A 317 0.26 13.95 -9.00
C VAL A 317 1.18 15.18 -9.13
N ALA A 318 2.50 15.00 -9.08
CA ALA A 318 3.44 16.11 -9.16
C ALA A 318 3.36 16.85 -10.53
N GLU A 319 3.15 16.10 -11.62
CA GLU A 319 2.93 16.67 -12.96
C GLU A 319 1.60 17.43 -13.07
N THR A 320 0.54 16.91 -12.41
CA THR A 320 -0.82 17.45 -12.52
C THR A 320 -1.07 18.63 -11.57
N PHE A 321 -0.46 18.60 -10.39
CA PHE A 321 -0.65 19.58 -9.30
C PHE A 321 0.70 20.09 -8.79
N PRO A 322 1.41 20.97 -9.55
CA PRO A 322 2.71 21.47 -9.14
C PRO A 322 2.59 22.48 -7.97
N GLY A 323 3.70 22.69 -7.28
CA GLY A 323 3.81 23.67 -6.20
C GLY A 323 3.02 23.32 -4.94
N PRO A 324 2.41 24.30 -4.25
CA PRO A 324 1.72 24.09 -2.97
C PRO A 324 0.52 23.12 -3.04
N ALA A 325 -0.09 22.96 -4.22
CA ALA A 325 -1.22 22.05 -4.43
C ALA A 325 -0.82 20.58 -4.42
N ARG A 326 0.47 20.24 -4.56
CA ARG A 326 0.99 18.88 -4.65
C ARG A 326 0.67 18.04 -3.42
N LEU A 327 0.98 18.54 -2.24
CA LEU A 327 0.83 17.77 -1.00
C LEU A 327 -0.64 17.46 -0.66
N PRO A 328 -1.59 18.42 -0.74
CA PRO A 328 -3.01 18.11 -0.63
C PRO A 328 -3.50 17.10 -1.68
N ALA A 329 -3.01 17.18 -2.91
CA ALA A 329 -3.38 16.23 -3.97
C ALA A 329 -2.85 14.81 -3.70
N LEU A 330 -1.62 14.67 -3.16
CA LEU A 330 -1.08 13.38 -2.71
C LEU A 330 -1.92 12.78 -1.57
N ALA A 331 -2.32 13.59 -0.59
CA ALA A 331 -3.18 13.16 0.50
C ALA A 331 -4.55 12.71 -0.02
N ALA A 332 -5.18 13.49 -0.90
CA ALA A 332 -6.46 13.14 -1.51
C ALA A 332 -6.38 11.84 -2.32
N GLN A 333 -5.36 11.68 -3.13
CA GLN A 333 -5.12 10.48 -3.93
C GLN A 333 -4.95 9.23 -3.04
N SER A 334 -4.18 9.36 -1.95
CA SER A 334 -4.00 8.29 -0.97
C SER A 334 -5.32 7.94 -0.25
N THR A 335 -6.12 8.95 0.11
CA THR A 335 -7.44 8.77 0.73
C THR A 335 -8.38 7.98 -0.19
N TRP A 336 -8.51 8.37 -1.46
CA TRP A 336 -9.35 7.67 -2.42
C TRP A 336 -8.91 6.23 -2.65
N ARG A 337 -7.60 5.99 -2.70
CA ARG A 337 -7.04 4.65 -2.80
C ARG A 337 -7.37 3.79 -1.56
N ASP A 338 -7.27 4.35 -0.36
CA ASP A 338 -7.57 3.62 0.88
C ASP A 338 -9.07 3.35 1.05
N ILE A 339 -9.95 4.26 0.58
CA ILE A 339 -11.39 4.00 0.51
C ILE A 339 -11.64 2.77 -0.37
N GLY A 340 -11.08 2.76 -1.58
CA GLY A 340 -11.20 1.62 -2.49
C GLY A 340 -10.66 0.33 -1.88
N ALA A 341 -9.43 0.38 -1.35
CA ALA A 341 -8.77 -0.77 -0.74
C ALA A 341 -9.43 -1.27 0.57
N GLY A 342 -10.20 -0.43 1.25
CA GLY A 342 -11.01 -0.82 2.40
C GLY A 342 -12.34 -1.46 1.99
N LEU A 343 -12.99 -0.92 0.96
CA LEU A 343 -14.26 -1.45 0.45
C LEU A 343 -14.09 -2.73 -0.37
N GLY A 344 -12.94 -2.94 -1.02
CA GLY A 344 -12.68 -4.11 -1.86
C GLY A 344 -12.82 -5.43 -1.11
N PRO A 345 -12.15 -5.65 0.02
CA PRO A 345 -12.30 -6.87 0.81
C PRO A 345 -13.73 -7.09 1.32
N LEU A 346 -14.41 -6.01 1.74
CA LEU A 346 -15.83 -6.09 2.12
C LEU A 346 -16.68 -6.57 0.94
N ALA A 347 -16.52 -5.94 -0.22
CA ALA A 347 -17.22 -6.35 -1.44
C ALA A 347 -16.91 -7.80 -1.81
N THR A 348 -15.66 -8.24 -1.70
CA THR A 348 -15.24 -9.62 -1.97
C THR A 348 -15.95 -10.61 -1.04
N GLY A 349 -16.00 -10.30 0.25
CA GLY A 349 -16.67 -11.15 1.25
C GLY A 349 -18.16 -11.34 1.01
N PHE A 350 -18.83 -10.31 0.47
CA PHE A 350 -20.26 -10.39 0.10
C PHE A 350 -20.47 -10.93 -1.31
N LEU A 351 -19.61 -10.60 -2.28
CA LEU A 351 -19.81 -10.96 -3.68
C LEU A 351 -19.43 -12.41 -3.96
N LEU A 352 -18.28 -12.90 -3.47
CA LEU A 352 -17.84 -14.26 -3.81
C LEU A 352 -18.81 -15.38 -3.41
N PRO A 353 -19.58 -15.31 -2.31
CA PRO A 353 -20.61 -16.30 -2.01
C PRO A 353 -21.88 -16.19 -2.87
N LEU A 354 -22.15 -14.99 -3.44
CA LEU A 354 -23.40 -14.69 -4.12
C LEU A 354 -23.26 -14.60 -5.66
N VAL A 355 -22.06 -14.30 -6.12
CA VAL A 355 -21.77 -14.00 -7.54
C VAL A 355 -20.58 -14.84 -7.98
N ALA A 356 -20.68 -15.42 -9.17
CA ALA A 356 -19.59 -16.21 -9.76
C ALA A 356 -18.27 -15.41 -9.80
N PRO A 357 -17.11 -16.05 -9.52
CA PRO A 357 -15.80 -15.41 -9.62
C PRO A 357 -15.57 -14.70 -10.95
N ALA A 358 -16.01 -15.29 -12.05
CA ALA A 358 -15.97 -14.69 -13.39
C ALA A 358 -16.59 -13.29 -13.44
N ALA A 359 -17.78 -13.11 -12.86
CA ALA A 359 -18.46 -11.82 -12.85
C ALA A 359 -17.77 -10.82 -11.92
N THR A 360 -17.28 -11.27 -10.75
CA THR A 360 -16.53 -10.44 -9.79
C THR A 360 -15.24 -9.90 -10.38
N TYR A 361 -14.42 -10.76 -10.99
CA TYR A 361 -13.17 -10.35 -11.63
C TYR A 361 -13.40 -9.60 -12.95
N GLY A 362 -14.45 -9.93 -13.70
CA GLY A 362 -14.86 -9.20 -14.90
C GLY A 362 -15.26 -7.76 -14.57
N LEU A 363 -16.06 -7.54 -13.52
CA LEU A 363 -16.40 -6.20 -13.03
C LEU A 363 -15.16 -5.44 -12.59
N ALA A 364 -14.27 -6.08 -11.83
CA ALA A 364 -13.01 -5.48 -11.38
C ALA A 364 -12.15 -5.04 -12.58
N ALA A 365 -12.06 -5.88 -13.62
CA ALA A 365 -11.35 -5.56 -14.87
C ALA A 365 -11.94 -4.34 -15.58
N LEU A 366 -13.26 -4.28 -15.71
CA LEU A 366 -13.97 -3.15 -16.35
C LEU A 366 -13.78 -1.85 -15.56
N LEU A 367 -13.89 -1.90 -14.24
CA LEU A 367 -13.69 -0.73 -13.38
C LEU A 367 -12.26 -0.16 -13.51
N LEU A 368 -11.24 -1.03 -13.47
CA LEU A 368 -9.85 -0.60 -13.59
C LEU A 368 -9.55 -0.07 -15.00
N ALA A 369 -10.03 -0.74 -16.05
CA ALA A 369 -9.86 -0.31 -17.43
C ALA A 369 -10.55 1.05 -17.68
N GLY A 370 -11.80 1.20 -17.26
CA GLY A 370 -12.56 2.45 -17.39
C GLY A 370 -11.89 3.63 -16.67
N ALA A 371 -11.40 3.39 -15.45
CA ALA A 371 -10.66 4.40 -14.70
C ALA A 371 -9.31 4.78 -15.37
N GLY A 372 -8.60 3.79 -15.92
CA GLY A 372 -7.38 4.02 -16.70
C GLY A 372 -7.65 4.86 -17.97
N LEU A 373 -8.70 4.55 -18.69
CA LEU A 373 -9.11 5.30 -19.90
C LEU A 373 -9.57 6.73 -19.58
N ALA A 374 -10.27 6.94 -18.46
CA ALA A 374 -10.68 8.26 -18.02
C ALA A 374 -9.50 9.22 -17.80
N LEU A 375 -8.32 8.68 -17.45
CA LEU A 375 -7.10 9.47 -17.36
C LEU A 375 -6.61 10.00 -18.72
N VAL A 376 -6.89 9.32 -19.82
CA VAL A 376 -6.47 9.76 -21.18
C VAL A 376 -7.17 11.06 -21.55
N GLY A 377 -8.46 11.17 -21.24
CA GLY A 377 -9.29 12.35 -21.57
C GLY A 377 -9.09 13.55 -20.61
N SER A 378 -8.52 13.34 -19.43
CA SER A 378 -8.32 14.39 -18.45
C SER A 378 -7.02 15.15 -18.73
N ARG A 379 -7.12 16.39 -19.23
CA ARG A 379 -5.95 17.27 -19.42
C ARG A 379 -5.39 17.74 -18.06
N PRO A 380 -4.07 17.86 -17.89
CA PRO A 380 -3.53 18.62 -16.77
C PRO A 380 -4.07 20.06 -16.85
N ARG A 381 -4.61 20.56 -15.74
CA ARG A 381 -5.04 21.98 -15.61
C ARG A 381 -3.83 22.84 -15.31
#